data_f953beb3f8618d0f86283f8560b15f5d
#
_entry.id   f953beb3f8618d0f86283f8560b15f5d
#
_cell.length_a   1.000
_cell.length_b   1.000
_cell.length_c   1.000
_cell.angle_alpha   90.00
_cell.angle_beta   90.00
_cell.angle_gamma   90.00
#
_symmetry.space_group_name_H-M   'P 1'
#
loop_
_entity.id
_entity.type
_entity.pdbx_description
1 polymer ?
#
loop_
_entity_poly.entity_id
_entity_poly.type
_entity_poly.pdbx_seq_one_letter_code
_entity_poly.pdbx_strand_id
1 'polypeptide(L)'
;MLNSRWFNMLTENELNALITKADQSDVKAMIKLAEYYRSINELDKAFKYVHKSTLYSYPEGERKLGYYYEKGIGCDKDLVKARQYYELAAMHGDIKAKYNIGLFYYKNNQYPQAFNYVKDAADNGYGKACALLGYFYEHAIGAAQSFELARESYLKALEQGEKGLYHRLGILSYYGNGVPQNIDEAFNYFYQGANEEEKECYYYLGVMYSKGEGVKKDYSKAFYWYQQGANSGDVKAMYNVAIYYENGIYVPKDLEKAKYWLKKSAAGGFDLAINKIQIDNI
;
A
#
# COMPACT_ATOMS: atom_id res chain seq x y z
N MET A 1 -17.29 4.81 -8.13
CA MET A 1 -18.13 3.72 -8.62
C MET A 1 -17.80 2.50 -7.78
N LEU A 2 -18.75 2.01 -7.02
CA LEU A 2 -18.60 0.87 -6.08
C LEU A 2 -18.33 -0.40 -6.89
N ASN A 3 -17.13 -0.96 -6.73
CA ASN A 3 -16.85 -2.32 -7.20
C ASN A 3 -17.71 -3.30 -6.39
N SER A 4 -18.89 -3.60 -6.92
CA SER A 4 -19.74 -4.69 -6.47
C SER A 4 -19.04 -6.02 -6.80
N ARG A 5 -18.12 -6.48 -5.92
CA ARG A 5 -17.85 -7.91 -5.85
C ARG A 5 -19.15 -8.54 -5.38
N TRP A 6 -19.81 -9.23 -6.30
CA TRP A 6 -20.92 -10.11 -6.01
C TRP A 6 -20.41 -11.18 -5.03
N PHE A 7 -20.55 -10.94 -3.73
CA PHE A 7 -20.55 -12.02 -2.75
C PHE A 7 -21.80 -12.83 -3.09
N ASN A 8 -21.63 -14.07 -3.53
CA ASN A 8 -22.71 -15.03 -3.66
C ASN A 8 -23.47 -15.03 -2.32
N MET A 9 -24.66 -14.44 -2.29
CA MET A 9 -25.55 -14.60 -1.15
C MET A 9 -25.79 -16.10 -1.04
N LEU A 10 -25.44 -16.66 0.13
CA LEU A 10 -25.71 -18.07 0.41
C LEU A 10 -27.21 -18.31 0.25
N THR A 11 -27.57 -19.39 -0.40
CA THR A 11 -28.94 -19.86 -0.39
C THR A 11 -29.33 -20.25 1.04
N GLU A 12 -30.62 -20.27 1.35
CA GLU A 12 -31.12 -20.68 2.67
C GLU A 12 -30.61 -22.05 3.07
N ASN A 13 -30.55 -22.98 2.13
CA ASN A 13 -30.02 -24.33 2.37
C ASN A 13 -28.54 -24.35 2.69
N GLU A 14 -27.72 -23.55 1.99
CA GLU A 14 -26.28 -23.41 2.27
C GLU A 14 -26.04 -22.77 3.63
N LEU A 15 -26.80 -21.74 3.97
CA LEU A 15 -26.71 -21.07 5.26
C LEU A 15 -27.05 -22.05 6.39
N ASN A 16 -28.17 -22.79 6.27
CA ASN A 16 -28.58 -23.78 7.27
C ASN A 16 -27.55 -24.92 7.42
N ALA A 17 -26.96 -25.37 6.32
CA ALA A 17 -25.88 -26.34 6.35
C ALA A 17 -24.63 -25.83 7.08
N LEU A 18 -24.26 -24.55 6.87
CA LEU A 18 -23.13 -23.92 7.59
C LEU A 18 -23.44 -23.76 9.09
N ILE A 19 -24.66 -23.37 9.46
CA ILE A 19 -25.09 -23.27 10.86
C ILE A 19 -24.97 -24.64 11.53
N THR A 20 -25.51 -25.68 10.91
CA THR A 20 -25.42 -27.05 11.42
C THR A 20 -23.98 -27.49 11.67
N LYS A 21 -23.06 -27.22 10.70
CA LYS A 21 -21.64 -27.53 10.88
C LYS A 21 -21.00 -26.73 12.01
N ALA A 22 -21.32 -25.45 12.11
CA ALA A 22 -20.82 -24.61 13.20
C ALA A 22 -21.31 -25.06 14.59
N ASP A 23 -22.52 -25.60 14.68
CA ASP A 23 -23.06 -26.18 15.92
C ASP A 23 -22.41 -27.54 16.25
N GLN A 24 -21.89 -28.23 15.24
CA GLN A 24 -21.03 -29.40 15.40
C GLN A 24 -19.54 -29.05 15.62
N SER A 25 -19.24 -27.82 16.01
CA SER A 25 -17.89 -27.35 16.32
C SER A 25 -16.93 -27.21 15.12
N ASP A 26 -17.45 -27.15 13.90
CA ASP A 26 -16.64 -26.85 12.72
C ASP A 26 -16.21 -25.36 12.74
N VAL A 27 -14.97 -25.11 13.12
CA VAL A 27 -14.41 -23.76 13.23
C VAL A 27 -14.33 -23.03 11.88
N LYS A 28 -14.13 -23.76 10.78
CA LYS A 28 -14.12 -23.16 9.43
C LYS A 28 -15.51 -22.68 9.02
N ALA A 29 -16.55 -23.44 9.40
CA ALA A 29 -17.94 -23.03 9.21
C ALA A 29 -18.27 -21.80 10.05
N MET A 30 -17.79 -21.70 11.29
CA MET A 30 -17.95 -20.50 12.13
C MET A 30 -17.33 -19.27 11.47
N ILE A 31 -16.11 -19.38 10.91
CA ILE A 31 -15.45 -18.25 10.22
C ILE A 31 -16.22 -17.84 8.96
N LYS A 32 -16.69 -18.80 8.16
CA LYS A 32 -17.53 -18.51 6.98
C LYS A 32 -18.84 -17.81 7.35
N LEU A 33 -19.50 -18.24 8.42
CA LEU A 33 -20.71 -17.59 8.94
C LEU A 33 -20.40 -16.16 9.39
N ALA A 34 -19.30 -15.95 10.08
CA ALA A 34 -18.89 -14.60 10.50
C ALA A 34 -18.66 -13.68 9.29
N GLU A 35 -18.03 -14.17 8.23
CA GLU A 35 -17.83 -13.42 6.98
C GLU A 35 -19.15 -13.12 6.27
N TYR A 36 -20.04 -14.10 6.20
CA TYR A 36 -21.37 -13.94 5.64
C TYR A 36 -22.18 -12.88 6.42
N TYR A 37 -22.30 -13.01 7.74
CA TYR A 37 -23.06 -12.06 8.54
C TYR A 37 -22.46 -10.65 8.49
N ARG A 38 -21.16 -10.53 8.44
CA ARG A 38 -20.49 -9.24 8.22
C ARG A 38 -20.84 -8.64 6.86
N SER A 39 -20.92 -9.45 5.80
CA SER A 39 -21.24 -8.99 4.43
C SER A 39 -22.66 -8.42 4.30
N ILE A 40 -23.60 -8.93 5.12
CA ILE A 40 -24.99 -8.43 5.20
C ILE A 40 -25.24 -7.46 6.35
N ASN A 41 -24.15 -6.95 6.96
CA ASN A 41 -24.17 -5.98 8.08
C ASN A 41 -24.82 -6.46 9.37
N GLU A 42 -24.94 -7.78 9.58
CA GLU A 42 -25.38 -8.41 10.83
C GLU A 42 -24.17 -8.59 11.79
N LEU A 43 -23.65 -7.47 12.27
CA LEU A 43 -22.33 -7.42 12.93
C LEU A 43 -22.29 -8.20 14.25
N ASP A 44 -23.37 -8.20 15.04
CA ASP A 44 -23.45 -8.93 16.31
C ASP A 44 -23.35 -10.45 16.08
N LYS A 45 -24.02 -10.95 15.02
CA LYS A 45 -23.92 -12.35 14.65
C LYS A 45 -22.52 -12.69 14.14
N ALA A 46 -21.93 -11.82 13.33
CA ALA A 46 -20.56 -11.99 12.87
C ALA A 46 -19.59 -12.08 14.06
N PHE A 47 -19.68 -11.17 15.02
CA PHE A 47 -18.87 -11.20 16.24
C PHE A 47 -19.05 -12.49 17.03
N LYS A 48 -20.30 -12.91 17.25
CA LYS A 48 -20.63 -14.16 17.98
C LYS A 48 -19.93 -15.38 17.37
N TYR A 49 -19.96 -15.53 16.03
CA TYR A 49 -19.34 -16.67 15.38
C TYR A 49 -17.81 -16.61 15.41
N VAL A 50 -17.20 -15.42 15.23
CA VAL A 50 -15.75 -15.27 15.40
C VAL A 50 -15.35 -15.60 16.85
N HIS A 51 -16.06 -15.07 17.83
CA HIS A 51 -15.79 -15.36 19.24
C HIS A 51 -15.94 -16.87 19.55
N LYS A 52 -17.01 -17.52 19.05
CA LYS A 52 -17.19 -18.98 19.20
C LYS A 52 -15.99 -19.77 18.65
N SER A 53 -15.39 -19.33 17.53
CA SER A 53 -14.25 -20.04 16.93
C SER A 53 -12.98 -20.01 17.81
N THR A 54 -12.81 -19.00 18.68
CA THR A 54 -11.64 -18.90 19.54
C THR A 54 -11.66 -19.91 20.71
N LEU A 55 -12.82 -20.47 21.04
CA LEU A 55 -12.94 -21.53 22.05
C LEU A 55 -12.21 -22.84 21.65
N TYR A 56 -11.83 -22.95 20.39
CA TYR A 56 -11.14 -24.11 19.84
C TYR A 56 -9.66 -23.81 19.50
N SER A 57 -9.10 -22.74 20.07
CA SER A 57 -7.71 -22.31 19.80
C SER A 57 -7.39 -22.23 18.30
N TYR A 58 -8.35 -21.70 17.52
CA TYR A 58 -8.21 -21.57 16.07
C TYR A 58 -7.55 -20.24 15.71
N PRO A 59 -6.28 -20.24 15.22
CA PRO A 59 -5.48 -19.02 15.10
C PRO A 59 -6.11 -17.96 14.19
N GLU A 60 -6.75 -18.37 13.11
CA GLU A 60 -7.46 -17.43 12.23
C GLU A 60 -8.67 -16.78 12.95
N GLY A 61 -9.38 -17.53 13.78
CA GLY A 61 -10.49 -17.01 14.60
C GLY A 61 -9.99 -15.98 15.60
N GLU A 62 -8.91 -16.30 16.32
CA GLU A 62 -8.25 -15.38 17.25
C GLU A 62 -7.81 -14.09 16.56
N ARG A 63 -7.12 -14.19 15.42
CA ARG A 63 -6.71 -13.03 14.62
C ARG A 63 -7.92 -12.19 14.18
N LYS A 64 -9.00 -12.83 13.70
CA LYS A 64 -10.22 -12.12 13.29
C LYS A 64 -10.90 -11.44 14.50
N LEU A 65 -10.92 -12.08 15.66
CA LEU A 65 -11.49 -11.49 16.86
C LEU A 65 -10.66 -10.26 17.32
N GLY A 66 -9.33 -10.34 17.24
CA GLY A 66 -8.45 -9.20 17.45
C GLY A 66 -8.80 -8.03 16.52
N TYR A 67 -9.04 -8.30 15.24
CA TYR A 67 -9.46 -7.28 14.27
C TYR A 67 -10.86 -6.71 14.60
N TYR A 68 -11.79 -7.53 15.07
CA TYR A 68 -13.12 -7.08 15.45
C TYR A 68 -13.07 -6.12 16.63
N TYR A 69 -12.27 -6.42 17.67
CA TYR A 69 -12.03 -5.49 18.77
C TYR A 69 -11.28 -4.21 18.34
N GLU A 70 -10.31 -4.32 17.40
CA GLU A 70 -9.61 -3.12 16.86
C GLU A 70 -10.57 -2.15 16.17
N LYS A 71 -11.57 -2.68 15.45
CA LYS A 71 -12.50 -1.88 14.64
C LYS A 71 -13.85 -1.61 15.32
N GLY A 72 -14.17 -2.29 16.41
CA GLY A 72 -15.50 -2.24 17.01
C GLY A 72 -16.57 -2.89 16.14
N ILE A 73 -16.30 -4.08 15.59
CA ILE A 73 -17.25 -4.80 14.71
C ILE A 73 -18.11 -5.72 15.56
N GLY A 74 -19.40 -5.38 15.75
CA GLY A 74 -20.33 -6.11 16.58
C GLY A 74 -19.95 -6.15 18.08
N CYS A 75 -19.09 -5.23 18.51
CA CYS A 75 -18.66 -5.04 19.89
C CYS A 75 -18.09 -3.64 20.08
N ASP A 76 -17.90 -3.22 21.33
CA ASP A 76 -17.17 -2.00 21.62
C ASP A 76 -15.70 -2.16 21.20
N LYS A 77 -15.13 -1.06 20.67
CA LYS A 77 -13.71 -1.01 20.33
C LYS A 77 -12.85 -1.16 21.57
N ASP A 78 -11.95 -2.15 21.56
CA ASP A 78 -11.07 -2.46 22.68
C ASP A 78 -9.67 -2.83 22.16
N LEU A 79 -8.75 -1.86 22.20
CA LEU A 79 -7.39 -2.07 21.70
C LEU A 79 -6.54 -3.01 22.57
N VAL A 80 -6.89 -3.15 23.87
CA VAL A 80 -6.20 -4.08 24.76
C VAL A 80 -6.55 -5.52 24.38
N LYS A 81 -7.85 -5.80 24.22
CA LYS A 81 -8.29 -7.12 23.74
C LYS A 81 -7.82 -7.40 22.34
N ALA A 82 -7.84 -6.41 21.44
CA ALA A 82 -7.33 -6.56 20.08
C ALA A 82 -5.89 -7.07 20.09
N ARG A 83 -5.02 -6.43 20.88
CA ARG A 83 -3.62 -6.84 21.03
C ARG A 83 -3.52 -8.26 21.60
N GLN A 84 -4.23 -8.57 22.68
CA GLN A 84 -4.19 -9.89 23.30
C GLN A 84 -4.56 -11.02 22.32
N TYR A 85 -5.61 -10.82 21.51
CA TYR A 85 -6.01 -11.81 20.52
C TYR A 85 -5.06 -11.91 19.33
N TYR A 86 -4.41 -10.81 18.91
CA TYR A 86 -3.33 -10.89 17.91
C TYR A 86 -2.10 -11.63 18.46
N GLU A 87 -1.71 -11.37 19.70
CA GLU A 87 -0.61 -12.08 20.38
C GLU A 87 -0.90 -13.56 20.47
N LEU A 88 -2.12 -13.92 20.89
CA LEU A 88 -2.56 -15.31 21.00
C LEU A 88 -2.52 -16.02 19.65
N ALA A 89 -3.08 -15.41 18.61
CA ALA A 89 -3.04 -15.98 17.25
C ALA A 89 -1.61 -16.14 16.72
N ALA A 90 -0.73 -15.16 17.00
CA ALA A 90 0.68 -15.23 16.64
C ALA A 90 1.41 -16.38 17.38
N MET A 91 1.13 -16.59 18.66
CA MET A 91 1.64 -17.70 19.44
C MET A 91 1.18 -19.06 18.88
N HIS A 92 -0.03 -19.15 18.37
CA HIS A 92 -0.57 -20.32 17.70
C HIS A 92 -0.14 -20.44 16.22
N GLY A 93 0.80 -19.61 15.76
CA GLY A 93 1.45 -19.74 14.46
C GLY A 93 0.76 -19.01 13.30
N ASP A 94 -0.22 -18.13 13.54
CA ASP A 94 -0.81 -17.31 12.47
C ASP A 94 0.17 -16.20 12.04
N ILE A 95 0.79 -16.37 10.88
CA ILE A 95 1.76 -15.41 10.32
C ILE A 95 1.11 -14.05 10.07
N LYS A 96 -0.17 -14.02 9.67
CA LYS A 96 -0.90 -12.76 9.46
C LYS A 96 -1.15 -12.02 10.77
N ALA A 97 -1.30 -12.77 11.88
CA ALA A 97 -1.40 -12.17 13.21
C ALA A 97 -0.08 -11.52 13.64
N LYS A 98 1.08 -12.13 13.33
CA LYS A 98 2.39 -11.51 13.55
C LYS A 98 2.51 -10.17 12.83
N TYR A 99 2.08 -10.10 11.58
CA TYR A 99 2.03 -8.84 10.84
C TYR A 99 1.06 -7.83 11.47
N ASN A 100 -0.15 -8.25 11.87
CA ASN A 100 -1.15 -7.35 12.46
C ASN A 100 -0.67 -6.76 13.79
N ILE A 101 -0.03 -7.57 14.64
CA ILE A 101 0.54 -7.04 15.89
C ILE A 101 1.73 -6.12 15.63
N GLY A 102 2.53 -6.42 14.60
CA GLY A 102 3.58 -5.52 14.13
C GLY A 102 3.02 -4.15 13.73
N LEU A 103 1.93 -4.13 12.95
CA LEU A 103 1.20 -2.90 12.61
C LEU A 103 0.61 -2.20 13.83
N PHE A 104 0.10 -2.96 14.79
CA PHE A 104 -0.41 -2.40 16.04
C PHE A 104 0.69 -1.65 16.81
N TYR A 105 1.85 -2.26 16.99
CA TYR A 105 2.99 -1.62 17.64
C TYR A 105 3.51 -0.42 16.85
N TYR A 106 3.55 -0.50 15.51
CA TYR A 106 3.94 0.62 14.65
C TYR A 106 3.05 1.85 14.83
N LYS A 107 1.72 1.67 14.82
CA LYS A 107 0.74 2.73 15.04
C LYS A 107 0.83 3.38 16.43
N ASN A 108 1.36 2.65 17.40
CA ASN A 108 1.57 3.14 18.78
C ASN A 108 3.02 3.63 18.99
N ASN A 109 3.80 3.87 17.94
CA ASN A 109 5.18 4.34 17.97
C ASN A 109 6.15 3.40 18.75
N GLN A 110 5.79 2.15 18.93
CA GLN A 110 6.62 1.12 19.56
C GLN A 110 7.45 0.41 18.48
N TYR A 111 8.36 1.14 17.86
CA TYR A 111 9.06 0.74 16.65
C TYR A 111 9.94 -0.52 16.78
N PRO A 112 10.70 -0.74 17.89
CA PRO A 112 11.48 -1.99 18.04
C PRO A 112 10.60 -3.24 18.08
N GLN A 113 9.46 -3.18 18.77
CA GLN A 113 8.49 -4.28 18.82
C GLN A 113 7.85 -4.50 17.45
N ALA A 114 7.43 -3.40 16.78
CA ALA A 114 6.88 -3.45 15.44
C ALA A 114 7.84 -4.14 14.47
N PHE A 115 9.11 -3.74 14.48
CA PHE A 115 10.15 -4.32 13.62
C PHE A 115 10.29 -5.84 13.84
N ASN A 116 10.39 -6.29 15.09
CA ASN A 116 10.56 -7.70 15.39
C ASN A 116 9.41 -8.56 14.88
N TYR A 117 8.16 -8.13 15.10
CA TYR A 117 7.00 -8.87 14.63
C TYR A 117 6.84 -8.84 13.09
N VAL A 118 7.11 -7.69 12.46
CA VAL A 118 7.07 -7.57 11.00
C VAL A 118 8.18 -8.41 10.37
N LYS A 119 9.39 -8.38 10.94
CA LYS A 119 10.51 -9.20 10.47
C LYS A 119 10.20 -10.68 10.57
N ASP A 120 9.68 -11.14 11.71
CA ASP A 120 9.28 -12.54 11.87
C ASP A 120 8.22 -12.96 10.84
N ALA A 121 7.21 -12.12 10.58
CA ALA A 121 6.21 -12.40 9.55
C ALA A 121 6.82 -12.42 8.14
N ALA A 122 7.78 -11.55 7.83
CA ALA A 122 8.47 -11.49 6.56
C ALA A 122 9.40 -12.70 6.34
N ASP A 123 10.13 -13.11 7.37
CA ASP A 123 11.00 -14.29 7.36
C ASP A 123 10.18 -15.59 7.13
N ASN A 124 8.89 -15.58 7.50
CA ASN A 124 7.94 -16.65 7.21
C ASN A 124 7.19 -16.45 5.86
N GLY A 125 7.67 -15.57 4.97
CA GLY A 125 7.19 -15.44 3.60
C GLY A 125 5.88 -14.66 3.44
N TYR A 126 5.47 -13.84 4.41
CA TYR A 126 4.28 -13.03 4.24
C TYR A 126 4.60 -11.74 3.45
N GLY A 127 4.18 -11.68 2.18
CA GLY A 127 4.53 -10.61 1.24
C GLY A 127 4.28 -9.20 1.78
N LYS A 128 3.12 -8.94 2.42
CA LYS A 128 2.84 -7.64 3.04
C LYS A 128 3.82 -7.28 4.14
N ALA A 129 4.31 -8.27 4.89
CA ALA A 129 5.32 -8.05 5.89
C ALA A 129 6.69 -7.76 5.25
N CYS A 130 7.03 -8.42 4.14
CA CYS A 130 8.23 -8.11 3.37
C CYS A 130 8.21 -6.66 2.86
N ALA A 131 7.08 -6.21 2.29
CA ALA A 131 6.92 -4.82 1.83
C ALA A 131 7.07 -3.80 2.98
N LEU A 132 6.44 -4.07 4.12
CA LEU A 132 6.54 -3.20 5.30
C LEU A 132 7.94 -3.24 5.93
N LEU A 133 8.62 -4.39 5.93
CA LEU A 133 10.00 -4.52 6.41
C LEU A 133 10.96 -3.70 5.55
N GLY A 134 10.77 -3.72 4.22
CA GLY A 134 11.51 -2.86 3.30
C GLY A 134 11.34 -1.38 3.65
N TYR A 135 10.11 -0.95 3.91
CA TYR A 135 9.83 0.40 4.38
C TYR A 135 10.51 0.73 5.72
N PHE A 136 10.53 -0.22 6.66
CA PHE A 136 11.19 -0.02 7.95
C PHE A 136 12.70 0.16 7.81
N TYR A 137 13.35 -0.66 6.98
CA TYR A 137 14.78 -0.50 6.69
C TYR A 137 15.08 0.82 5.96
N GLU A 138 14.25 1.21 5.00
CA GLU A 138 14.42 2.46 4.24
C GLU A 138 14.35 3.70 5.13
N HIS A 139 13.52 3.68 6.20
CA HIS A 139 13.22 4.83 7.06
C HIS A 139 13.78 4.71 8.49
N ALA A 140 14.65 3.75 8.76
CA ALA A 140 15.23 3.50 10.10
C ALA A 140 14.17 3.27 11.20
N ILE A 141 13.10 2.53 10.89
CA ILE A 141 12.00 2.27 11.82
C ILE A 141 12.26 0.99 12.61
N GLY A 142 12.60 1.13 13.88
CA GLY A 142 12.88 0.00 14.79
C GLY A 142 14.20 -0.73 14.54
N ALA A 143 14.94 -0.35 13.50
CA ALA A 143 16.28 -0.86 13.17
C ALA A 143 17.12 0.24 12.52
N ALA A 144 18.41 0.02 12.34
CA ALA A 144 19.27 0.90 11.57
C ALA A 144 18.81 0.96 10.11
N GLN A 145 18.97 2.13 9.46
CA GLN A 145 18.69 2.28 8.04
C GLN A 145 19.59 1.35 7.21
N SER A 146 18.98 0.65 6.26
CA SER A 146 19.71 -0.14 5.26
C SER A 146 18.91 -0.19 3.96
N PHE A 147 19.35 0.54 2.97
CA PHE A 147 18.73 0.51 1.63
C PHE A 147 18.93 -0.83 0.92
N GLU A 148 20.02 -1.55 1.22
CA GLU A 148 20.27 -2.91 0.72
C GLU A 148 19.19 -3.89 1.22
N LEU A 149 18.94 -3.91 2.54
CA LEU A 149 17.91 -4.75 3.14
C LEU A 149 16.49 -4.29 2.74
N ALA A 150 16.30 -2.99 2.53
CA ALA A 150 15.05 -2.46 2.00
C ALA A 150 14.77 -3.01 0.59
N ARG A 151 15.77 -2.94 -0.31
CA ARG A 151 15.67 -3.48 -1.68
C ARG A 151 15.38 -4.97 -1.68
N GLU A 152 16.13 -5.75 -0.90
CA GLU A 152 15.92 -7.19 -0.76
C GLU A 152 14.49 -7.52 -0.30
N SER A 153 14.00 -6.79 0.71
CA SER A 153 12.65 -6.96 1.25
C SER A 153 11.57 -6.61 0.22
N TYR A 154 11.73 -5.54 -0.57
CA TYR A 154 10.80 -5.17 -1.63
C TYR A 154 10.78 -6.20 -2.76
N LEU A 155 11.93 -6.76 -3.16
CA LEU A 155 12.00 -7.82 -4.16
C LEU A 155 11.28 -9.08 -3.68
N LYS A 156 11.51 -9.51 -2.43
CA LYS A 156 10.77 -10.63 -1.82
C LYS A 156 9.25 -10.38 -1.80
N ALA A 157 8.83 -9.15 -1.53
CA ALA A 157 7.42 -8.80 -1.55
C ALA A 157 6.80 -8.93 -2.95
N LEU A 158 7.50 -8.48 -3.99
CA LEU A 158 7.07 -8.67 -5.39
C LEU A 158 6.97 -10.15 -5.78
N GLU A 159 7.95 -10.97 -5.37
CA GLU A 159 7.94 -12.43 -5.58
C GLU A 159 6.72 -13.10 -4.92
N GLN A 160 6.23 -12.54 -3.81
CA GLN A 160 5.00 -12.98 -3.12
C GLN A 160 3.72 -12.37 -3.71
N GLY A 161 3.83 -11.63 -4.83
CA GLY A 161 2.69 -11.05 -5.54
C GLY A 161 2.18 -9.72 -4.98
N GLU A 162 2.91 -9.08 -4.08
CA GLU A 162 2.57 -7.73 -3.64
C GLU A 162 2.84 -6.73 -4.78
N LYS A 163 2.11 -5.60 -4.76
CA LYS A 163 2.17 -4.56 -5.81
C LYS A 163 2.52 -3.21 -5.22
N GLY A 164 2.80 -2.24 -6.09
CA GLY A 164 3.05 -0.86 -5.67
C GLY A 164 4.45 -0.66 -5.09
N LEU A 165 5.45 -1.41 -5.54
CA LEU A 165 6.82 -1.38 -5.02
C LEU A 165 7.86 -1.01 -6.08
N TYR A 166 7.48 -1.00 -7.36
CA TYR A 166 8.41 -0.68 -8.44
C TYR A 166 8.97 0.75 -8.36
N HIS A 167 8.16 1.73 -7.93
CA HIS A 167 8.66 3.09 -7.75
C HIS A 167 9.78 3.16 -6.70
N ARG A 168 9.68 2.39 -5.60
CA ARG A 168 10.72 2.35 -4.57
C ARG A 168 12.00 1.72 -5.08
N LEU A 169 11.89 0.57 -5.76
CA LEU A 169 13.05 -0.08 -6.39
C LEU A 169 13.68 0.82 -7.45
N GLY A 170 12.86 1.49 -8.26
CA GLY A 170 13.32 2.46 -9.24
C GLY A 170 14.09 3.64 -8.60
N ILE A 171 13.59 4.18 -7.48
CA ILE A 171 14.26 5.23 -6.72
C ILE A 171 15.61 4.75 -6.17
N LEU A 172 15.66 3.55 -5.57
CA LEU A 172 16.91 2.99 -5.03
C LEU A 172 17.96 2.84 -6.12
N SER A 173 17.59 2.31 -7.29
CA SER A 173 18.50 2.14 -8.43
C SER A 173 18.88 3.48 -9.07
N TYR A 174 17.94 4.46 -9.15
CA TYR A 174 18.17 5.77 -9.75
C TYR A 174 19.18 6.62 -8.96
N TYR A 175 19.11 6.58 -7.63
CA TYR A 175 20.02 7.33 -6.76
C TYR A 175 21.24 6.54 -6.28
N GLY A 176 21.28 5.23 -6.52
CA GLY A 176 22.35 4.37 -6.02
C GLY A 176 22.29 4.14 -4.50
N ASN A 177 21.09 4.16 -3.94
CA ASN A 177 20.90 3.93 -2.51
C ASN A 177 20.97 2.43 -2.19
N GLY A 178 21.98 2.00 -1.44
CA GLY A 178 22.21 0.59 -1.07
C GLY A 178 22.66 -0.33 -2.20
N VAL A 179 22.80 0.19 -3.40
CA VAL A 179 23.32 -0.50 -4.61
C VAL A 179 24.05 0.52 -5.47
N PRO A 180 24.98 0.11 -6.35
CA PRO A 180 25.53 1.02 -7.36
C PRO A 180 24.40 1.64 -8.20
N GLN A 181 24.51 2.94 -8.49
CA GLN A 181 23.55 3.62 -9.35
C GLN A 181 23.42 2.90 -10.70
N ASN A 182 22.18 2.60 -11.08
CA ASN A 182 21.88 1.94 -12.35
C ASN A 182 20.62 2.57 -12.98
N ILE A 183 20.86 3.49 -13.90
CA ILE A 183 19.79 4.27 -14.54
C ILE A 183 18.92 3.40 -15.45
N ASP A 184 19.50 2.41 -16.15
CA ASP A 184 18.75 1.49 -17.00
C ASP A 184 17.82 0.58 -16.18
N GLU A 185 18.31 0.09 -15.04
CA GLU A 185 17.49 -0.69 -14.09
C GLU A 185 16.36 0.18 -13.51
N ALA A 186 16.66 1.42 -13.14
CA ALA A 186 15.65 2.37 -12.63
C ALA A 186 14.55 2.62 -13.66
N PHE A 187 14.94 2.84 -14.94
CA PHE A 187 13.97 2.98 -16.03
C PHE A 187 13.05 1.75 -16.15
N ASN A 188 13.64 0.55 -16.11
CA ASN A 188 12.88 -0.69 -16.20
C ASN A 188 11.87 -0.83 -15.04
N TYR A 189 12.26 -0.53 -13.81
CA TYR A 189 11.35 -0.55 -12.67
C TYR A 189 10.23 0.48 -12.81
N PHE A 190 10.53 1.73 -13.14
CA PHE A 190 9.48 2.74 -13.32
C PHE A 190 8.55 2.38 -14.48
N TYR A 191 9.05 1.80 -15.56
CA TYR A 191 8.23 1.38 -16.68
C TYR A 191 7.30 0.20 -16.33
N GLN A 192 7.81 -0.78 -15.59
CA GLN A 192 7.00 -1.90 -15.08
C GLN A 192 5.91 -1.39 -14.12
N GLY A 193 6.27 -0.52 -13.17
CA GLY A 193 5.30 0.08 -12.26
C GLY A 193 4.22 0.88 -12.99
N ALA A 194 4.60 1.65 -13.99
CA ALA A 194 3.63 2.39 -14.81
C ALA A 194 2.66 1.47 -15.57
N ASN A 195 3.12 0.33 -16.06
CA ASN A 195 2.26 -0.68 -16.70
C ASN A 195 1.31 -1.36 -15.69
N GLU A 196 1.66 -1.38 -14.42
CA GLU A 196 0.79 -1.83 -13.32
C GLU A 196 -0.04 -0.69 -12.69
N GLU A 197 -0.12 0.46 -13.35
CA GLU A 197 -0.84 1.67 -12.91
C GLU A 197 -0.30 2.27 -11.59
N GLU A 198 0.97 2.03 -11.28
CA GLU A 198 1.67 2.62 -10.15
C GLU A 198 2.02 4.09 -10.48
N LYS A 199 1.19 5.00 -10.00
CA LYS A 199 1.17 6.42 -10.40
C LYS A 199 2.44 7.18 -10.04
N GLU A 200 3.10 6.75 -8.98
CA GLU A 200 4.38 7.27 -8.50
C GLU A 200 5.50 7.13 -9.52
N CYS A 201 5.37 6.17 -10.45
CA CYS A 201 6.34 5.95 -11.53
C CYS A 201 6.25 6.99 -12.66
N TYR A 202 5.08 7.60 -12.87
CA TYR A 202 4.84 8.46 -14.04
C TYR A 202 5.74 9.71 -14.07
N TYR A 203 5.92 10.36 -12.93
CA TYR A 203 6.82 11.51 -12.82
C TYR A 203 8.25 11.15 -13.21
N TYR A 204 8.77 10.04 -12.70
CA TYR A 204 10.15 9.60 -13.00
C TYR A 204 10.34 9.24 -14.46
N LEU A 205 9.38 8.57 -15.10
CA LEU A 205 9.42 8.31 -16.54
C LEU A 205 9.44 9.61 -17.34
N GLY A 206 8.63 10.60 -16.95
CA GLY A 206 8.66 11.93 -17.55
C GLY A 206 10.03 12.57 -17.45
N VAL A 207 10.68 12.52 -16.30
CA VAL A 207 12.05 13.02 -16.08
C VAL A 207 13.05 12.28 -16.97
N MET A 208 13.03 10.95 -16.98
CA MET A 208 13.98 10.12 -17.73
C MET A 208 13.88 10.35 -19.23
N TYR A 209 12.66 10.40 -19.80
CA TYR A 209 12.49 10.75 -21.22
C TYR A 209 12.90 12.19 -21.53
N SER A 210 12.65 13.15 -20.63
CA SER A 210 13.01 14.56 -20.86
C SER A 210 14.51 14.80 -20.88
N LYS A 211 15.26 14.05 -20.09
CA LYS A 211 16.72 14.13 -19.98
C LYS A 211 17.45 13.17 -20.91
N GLY A 212 16.83 12.04 -21.27
CA GLY A 212 17.50 10.94 -21.98
C GLY A 212 18.31 10.06 -21.02
N GLU A 213 17.83 9.83 -19.81
CA GLU A 213 18.46 9.00 -18.79
C GLU A 213 17.88 7.58 -18.86
N GLY A 214 18.72 6.56 -19.14
CA GLY A 214 18.31 5.16 -19.32
C GLY A 214 17.42 4.91 -20.55
N VAL A 215 17.19 5.94 -21.36
CA VAL A 215 16.35 5.90 -22.55
C VAL A 215 16.69 7.05 -23.49
N LYS A 216 16.46 6.86 -24.80
CA LYS A 216 16.65 7.97 -25.77
C LYS A 216 15.71 9.13 -25.41
N LYS A 217 16.27 10.34 -25.36
CA LYS A 217 15.54 11.57 -25.10
C LYS A 217 14.36 11.74 -26.06
N ASP A 218 13.17 11.99 -25.48
CA ASP A 218 11.92 12.12 -26.23
C ASP A 218 10.93 13.02 -25.45
N TYR A 219 10.78 14.26 -25.89
CA TYR A 219 9.90 15.22 -25.23
C TYR A 219 8.41 14.88 -25.37
N SER A 220 8.00 14.13 -26.42
CA SER A 220 6.61 13.74 -26.56
C SER A 220 6.23 12.69 -25.52
N LYS A 221 7.10 11.69 -25.30
CA LYS A 221 6.93 10.70 -24.24
C LYS A 221 7.07 11.31 -22.85
N ALA A 222 7.99 12.25 -22.68
CA ALA A 222 8.13 12.98 -21.42
C ALA A 222 6.83 13.73 -21.08
N PHE A 223 6.27 14.47 -22.03
CA PHE A 223 4.99 15.17 -21.83
C PHE A 223 3.85 14.20 -21.53
N TYR A 224 3.76 13.10 -22.26
CA TYR A 224 2.75 12.06 -22.00
C TYR A 224 2.80 11.57 -20.54
N TRP A 225 3.98 11.18 -20.04
CA TRP A 225 4.13 10.68 -18.68
C TRP A 225 3.90 11.76 -17.61
N TYR A 226 4.38 12.98 -17.84
CA TYR A 226 4.06 14.11 -16.95
C TYR A 226 2.56 14.37 -16.91
N GLN A 227 1.87 14.28 -18.05
CA GLN A 227 0.41 14.48 -18.09
C GLN A 227 -0.33 13.36 -17.33
N GLN A 228 0.12 12.09 -17.43
CA GLN A 228 -0.43 11.00 -16.63
C GLN A 228 -0.23 11.25 -15.12
N GLY A 229 0.96 11.66 -14.72
CA GLY A 229 1.28 12.02 -13.33
C GLY A 229 0.44 13.19 -12.84
N ALA A 230 0.34 14.26 -13.62
CA ALA A 230 -0.45 15.44 -13.30
C ALA A 230 -1.95 15.12 -13.13
N ASN A 231 -2.51 14.28 -14.02
CA ASN A 231 -3.89 13.81 -13.92
C ASN A 231 -4.14 12.92 -12.70
N SER A 232 -3.09 12.25 -12.24
CA SER A 232 -3.12 11.41 -11.03
C SER A 232 -2.91 12.18 -9.72
N GLY A 233 -2.64 13.50 -9.82
CA GLY A 233 -2.47 14.36 -8.66
C GLY A 233 -1.02 14.64 -8.26
N ASP A 234 -0.02 14.18 -9.03
CA ASP A 234 1.39 14.44 -8.74
C ASP A 234 1.74 15.92 -9.01
N VAL A 235 2.08 16.63 -7.95
CA VAL A 235 2.35 18.08 -8.00
C VAL A 235 3.63 18.42 -8.76
N LYS A 236 4.63 17.53 -8.77
CA LYS A 236 5.88 17.72 -9.54
C LYS A 236 5.61 17.53 -11.04
N ALA A 237 4.78 16.55 -11.38
CA ALA A 237 4.35 16.34 -12.75
C ALA A 237 3.50 17.52 -13.26
N MET A 238 2.57 18.05 -12.43
CA MET A 238 1.80 19.26 -12.77
C MET A 238 2.71 20.45 -13.07
N TYR A 239 3.76 20.67 -12.26
CA TYR A 239 4.74 21.71 -12.53
C TYR A 239 5.44 21.51 -13.87
N ASN A 240 5.89 20.28 -14.17
CA ASN A 240 6.57 20.01 -15.45
C ASN A 240 5.62 20.19 -16.65
N VAL A 241 4.34 19.80 -16.54
CA VAL A 241 3.33 20.09 -17.58
C VAL A 241 3.19 21.60 -17.79
N ALA A 242 3.19 22.39 -16.72
CA ALA A 242 3.16 23.85 -16.81
C ALA A 242 4.37 24.41 -17.57
N ILE A 243 5.58 23.91 -17.25
CA ILE A 243 6.83 24.32 -17.92
C ILE A 243 6.81 23.96 -19.42
N TYR A 244 6.25 22.82 -19.80
CA TYR A 244 6.11 22.42 -21.21
C TYR A 244 5.19 23.38 -21.98
N TYR A 245 4.04 23.77 -21.43
CA TYR A 245 3.15 24.76 -22.04
C TYR A 245 3.76 26.16 -22.07
N GLU A 246 4.45 26.59 -21.00
CA GLU A 246 5.08 27.89 -20.92
C GLU A 246 6.14 28.10 -21.98
N ASN A 247 6.96 27.09 -22.23
CA ASN A 247 8.08 27.17 -23.15
C ASN A 247 7.77 26.62 -24.55
N GLY A 248 6.59 26.04 -24.76
CA GLY A 248 6.25 25.42 -26.05
C GLY A 248 7.10 24.17 -26.34
N ILE A 249 7.45 23.38 -25.31
CA ILE A 249 8.24 22.14 -25.48
C ILE A 249 7.28 21.05 -25.95
N TYR A 250 7.47 20.53 -27.16
CA TYR A 250 6.62 19.52 -27.80
C TYR A 250 5.18 19.95 -28.06
N VAL A 251 4.57 20.73 -27.20
CA VAL A 251 3.21 21.29 -27.34
C VAL A 251 3.29 22.77 -27.70
N PRO A 252 2.29 23.34 -28.40
CA PRO A 252 2.26 24.79 -28.64
C PRO A 252 2.30 25.56 -27.32
N LYS A 253 3.03 26.69 -27.32
CA LYS A 253 3.07 27.58 -26.16
C LYS A 253 1.67 28.06 -25.80
N ASP A 254 1.28 27.87 -24.53
CA ASP A 254 -0.02 28.21 -24.01
C ASP A 254 0.12 28.65 -22.54
N LEU A 255 0.15 29.97 -22.34
CA LEU A 255 0.36 30.56 -21.02
C LEU A 255 -0.84 30.34 -20.07
N GLU A 256 -2.05 30.21 -20.62
CA GLU A 256 -3.23 29.96 -19.79
C GLU A 256 -3.21 28.52 -19.21
N LYS A 257 -2.85 27.53 -20.04
CA LYS A 257 -2.66 26.16 -19.56
C LYS A 257 -1.46 26.07 -18.62
N ALA A 258 -0.38 26.76 -18.90
CA ALA A 258 0.80 26.83 -18.00
C ALA A 258 0.37 27.35 -16.62
N LYS A 259 -0.33 28.48 -16.56
CA LYS A 259 -0.87 29.08 -15.35
C LYS A 259 -1.81 28.16 -14.59
N TYR A 260 -2.72 27.48 -15.32
CA TYR A 260 -3.67 26.53 -14.73
C TYR A 260 -2.92 25.39 -13.97
N TRP A 261 -1.97 24.73 -14.64
CA TRP A 261 -1.23 23.63 -14.04
C TRP A 261 -0.29 24.10 -12.93
N LEU A 262 0.30 25.30 -13.08
CA LEU A 262 1.16 25.91 -12.07
C LEU A 262 0.37 26.18 -10.79
N LYS A 263 -0.84 26.75 -10.89
CA LYS A 263 -1.72 26.98 -9.74
C LYS A 263 -2.13 25.68 -9.05
N LYS A 264 -2.44 24.64 -9.81
CA LYS A 264 -2.74 23.31 -9.24
C LYS A 264 -1.54 22.72 -8.49
N SER A 265 -0.34 22.80 -9.06
CA SER A 265 0.89 22.34 -8.42
C SER A 265 1.15 23.09 -7.11
N ALA A 266 1.02 24.41 -7.12
CA ALA A 266 1.20 25.26 -5.93
C ALA A 266 0.14 24.99 -4.85
N ALA A 267 -1.12 24.81 -5.25
CA ALA A 267 -2.20 24.46 -4.33
C ALA A 267 -1.97 23.08 -3.66
N GLY A 268 -1.25 22.19 -4.33
CA GLY A 268 -0.77 20.91 -3.77
C GLY A 268 0.50 21.03 -2.91
N GLY A 269 1.03 22.24 -2.71
CA GLY A 269 2.17 22.50 -1.81
C GLY A 269 3.55 22.33 -2.46
N PHE A 270 3.67 22.39 -3.79
CA PHE A 270 4.99 22.27 -4.43
C PHE A 270 5.72 23.61 -4.44
N ASP A 271 6.81 23.71 -3.67
CA ASP A 271 7.56 24.96 -3.41
C ASP A 271 8.03 25.66 -4.69
N LEU A 272 8.52 24.93 -5.69
CA LEU A 272 8.94 25.54 -6.96
C LEU A 272 7.78 26.20 -7.70
N ALA A 273 6.58 25.63 -7.62
CA ALA A 273 5.39 26.24 -8.23
C ALA A 273 4.93 27.46 -7.43
N ILE A 274 4.96 27.40 -6.10
CA ILE A 274 4.64 28.53 -5.22
C ILE A 274 5.57 29.69 -5.50
N ASN A 275 6.88 29.46 -5.50
CA ASN A 275 7.89 30.48 -5.76
C ASN A 275 7.72 31.10 -7.17
N LYS A 276 7.46 30.25 -8.18
CA LYS A 276 7.27 30.73 -9.55
C LYS A 276 6.05 31.62 -9.67
N ILE A 277 4.93 31.28 -9.05
CA ILE A 277 3.71 32.13 -9.03
C ILE A 277 4.01 33.50 -8.40
N GLN A 278 4.78 33.53 -7.32
CA GLN A 278 5.15 34.78 -6.65
C GLN A 278 6.06 35.66 -7.53
N ILE A 279 7.05 35.05 -8.20
CA ILE A 279 7.99 35.77 -9.08
C ILE A 279 7.27 36.34 -10.30
N ASP A 280 6.43 35.55 -10.93
CA ASP A 280 5.76 35.89 -12.20
C ASP A 280 4.48 36.74 -11.96
N ASN A 281 4.08 37.00 -10.70
CA ASN A 281 2.85 37.70 -10.29
C ASN A 281 1.57 37.12 -10.92
N ILE A 282 1.45 35.78 -10.92
CA ILE A 282 0.37 35.04 -11.62
C ILE A 282 -0.79 34.70 -10.67
#